data_fd4fbc588c73eb92a9e3a43f51431389
#
_entry.id   fd4fbc588c73eb92a9e3a43f51431389
#
_cell.length_a   1.000
_cell.length_b   1.000
_cell.length_c   1.000
_cell.angle_alpha   90.00
_cell.angle_beta   90.00
_cell.angle_gamma   90.00
#
_symmetry.space_group_name_H-M   'P 1'
#
loop_
_entity.id
_entity.type
_entity.pdbx_description
1 polymer ?
#
loop_
_entity_poly.entity_id
_entity_poly.type
_entity_poly.pdbx_seq_one_letter_code
_entity_poly.pdbx_strand_id
1 'polypeptide(L)'
;MDDMPLRRGHFRVVAVASMGQLTGAALATLVGIILPMLQIVRNPSLSSLAQGLVGCTSLVGIMIGAMVFGAWSDRKGYLVFFRLCPLLVLAASLLVFFTADLPWLVTGLFLMGLGIGGEYSLDSDYISEIMPRRWKLMMVGVAKASSSLGNILVAAACFFLLREWHDPHTWNRLVLLISLLAVIMLLTRIRFAQSPGWLIAHGCPAEAERAVKYFLGPDVEIGEIVRRPAKKDRPKVGWRDLLRGGNGKKVIFTGIPWACEGLGVYGIGVFMPVLIMALGLESASETPFLRIIDSVKLTTYINFFILPGFILGLLLVNRWYHVRTQTWGFLLCAAGLAVLYAAYMLRLPVWIAVVGFMAFELFLNAGPHLMTFILPPQIYSVAERGAGAGLAAAFGKLGAVAGVLFIPLLLEWGGAGLVLLVTVGVHLLGALVTFVFGRAVLPRRRERPEPRRD
;
A
#
# COMPACT_ATOMS: atom_id res chain seq x y z
N MET A 1 4.96 18.92 -21.94
CA MET A 1 4.51 18.58 -20.57
C MET A 1 5.68 18.43 -19.59
N ASP A 2 6.82 17.85 -19.99
CA ASP A 2 7.92 17.52 -19.08
C ASP A 2 8.56 18.71 -18.35
N ASP A 3 8.58 19.91 -18.96
CA ASP A 3 9.21 21.12 -18.42
C ASP A 3 8.20 22.16 -17.88
N MET A 4 6.93 21.79 -17.76
CA MET A 4 5.89 22.71 -17.28
C MET A 4 5.96 22.92 -15.76
N PRO A 5 5.64 24.15 -15.27
CA PRO A 5 5.46 24.37 -13.84
C PRO A 5 4.23 23.62 -13.32
N LEU A 6 4.23 23.30 -12.02
CA LEU A 6 3.06 22.68 -11.39
C LEU A 6 1.85 23.63 -11.46
N ARG A 7 0.70 23.08 -11.88
CA ARG A 7 -0.59 23.77 -11.97
C ARG A 7 -1.61 23.10 -11.05
N ARG A 8 -2.72 23.78 -10.74
CA ARG A 8 -3.80 23.25 -9.89
C ARG A 8 -4.34 21.89 -10.38
N GLY A 9 -4.37 21.69 -11.71
CA GLY A 9 -4.80 20.40 -12.29
C GLY A 9 -3.91 19.22 -11.91
N HIS A 10 -2.61 19.41 -11.79
CA HIS A 10 -1.70 18.37 -11.34
C HIS A 10 -2.05 17.90 -9.91
N PHE A 11 -2.28 18.84 -8.99
CA PHE A 11 -2.66 18.51 -7.61
C PHE A 11 -4.02 17.81 -7.55
N ARG A 12 -4.98 18.22 -8.41
CA ARG A 12 -6.27 17.56 -8.52
C ARG A 12 -6.13 16.11 -8.96
N VAL A 13 -5.27 15.82 -9.94
CA VAL A 13 -5.00 14.45 -10.40
C VAL A 13 -4.39 13.62 -9.28
N VAL A 14 -3.37 14.16 -8.59
CA VAL A 14 -2.76 13.46 -7.45
C VAL A 14 -3.80 13.20 -6.36
N ALA A 15 -4.59 14.18 -5.97
CA ALA A 15 -5.62 14.03 -4.92
C ALA A 15 -6.64 12.94 -5.28
N VAL A 16 -7.15 12.92 -6.51
CA VAL A 16 -8.13 11.92 -6.96
C VAL A 16 -7.52 10.53 -7.08
N ALA A 17 -6.30 10.42 -7.64
CA ALA A 17 -5.59 9.17 -7.76
C ALA A 17 -5.12 8.64 -6.39
N SER A 18 -4.83 9.50 -5.43
CA SER A 18 -4.44 9.09 -4.06
C SER A 18 -5.55 8.39 -3.28
N MET A 19 -6.82 8.57 -3.68
CA MET A 19 -7.96 7.96 -3.00
C MET A 19 -7.93 6.43 -3.01
N GLY A 20 -7.40 5.81 -4.07
CA GLY A 20 -7.23 4.35 -4.14
C GLY A 20 -6.27 3.83 -3.07
N GLN A 21 -5.12 4.49 -2.89
CA GLN A 21 -4.12 4.14 -1.87
C GLN A 21 -4.69 4.32 -0.45
N LEU A 22 -5.40 5.43 -0.22
CA LEU A 22 -6.07 5.73 1.04
C LEU A 22 -7.10 4.65 1.39
N THR A 23 -8.00 4.31 0.44
CA THR A 23 -9.08 3.35 0.67
C THR A 23 -8.53 1.93 0.88
N GLY A 24 -7.46 1.56 0.18
CA GLY A 24 -6.82 0.24 0.37
C GLY A 24 -6.20 0.07 1.75
N ALA A 25 -5.53 1.10 2.25
CA ALA A 25 -4.98 1.10 3.60
C ALA A 25 -6.10 1.11 4.66
N ALA A 26 -7.14 1.91 4.44
CA ALA A 26 -8.33 1.94 5.27
C ALA A 26 -8.98 0.55 5.39
N LEU A 27 -9.13 -0.18 4.29
CA LEU A 27 -9.67 -1.55 4.28
C LEU A 27 -8.79 -2.51 5.08
N ALA A 28 -7.46 -2.45 4.91
CA ALA A 28 -6.54 -3.32 5.65
C ALA A 28 -6.63 -3.09 7.17
N THR A 29 -6.66 -1.84 7.61
CA THR A 29 -6.85 -1.47 9.03
C THR A 29 -8.22 -1.93 9.55
N LEU A 30 -9.28 -1.72 8.76
CA LEU A 30 -10.63 -2.15 9.13
C LEU A 30 -10.72 -3.66 9.36
N VAL A 31 -10.12 -4.47 8.47
CA VAL A 31 -10.06 -5.93 8.61
C VAL A 31 -9.41 -6.32 9.94
N GLY A 32 -8.31 -5.66 10.30
CA GLY A 32 -7.61 -5.91 11.56
C GLY A 32 -8.43 -5.59 12.81
N ILE A 33 -9.35 -4.62 12.72
CA ILE A 33 -10.25 -4.26 13.82
C ILE A 33 -11.46 -5.22 13.88
N ILE A 34 -11.97 -5.64 12.74
CA ILE A 34 -13.11 -6.59 12.67
C ILE A 34 -12.72 -7.98 13.16
N LEU A 35 -11.51 -8.46 12.89
CA LEU A 35 -11.08 -9.81 13.25
C LEU A 35 -11.21 -10.12 14.75
N PRO A 36 -10.71 -9.31 15.71
CA PRO A 36 -10.91 -9.57 17.13
C PRO A 36 -12.38 -9.45 17.56
N MET A 37 -13.19 -8.60 16.90
CA MET A 37 -14.64 -8.56 17.18
C MET A 37 -15.33 -9.86 16.79
N LEU A 38 -14.97 -10.45 15.65
CA LEU A 38 -15.49 -11.73 15.20
C LEU A 38 -15.13 -12.87 16.18
N GLN A 39 -14.00 -12.80 16.88
CA GLN A 39 -13.63 -13.76 17.91
C GLN A 39 -14.57 -13.75 19.11
N ILE A 40 -15.13 -12.59 19.44
CA ILE A 40 -16.09 -12.45 20.54
C ILE A 40 -17.50 -12.87 20.11
N VAL A 41 -17.91 -12.47 18.91
CA VAL A 41 -19.30 -12.63 18.43
C VAL A 41 -19.60 -14.06 17.98
N ARG A 42 -18.59 -14.77 17.47
CA ARG A 42 -18.81 -16.12 16.90
C ARG A 42 -18.62 -17.24 17.92
N ASN A 43 -19.50 -18.22 17.87
CA ASN A 43 -19.39 -19.47 18.60
C ASN A 43 -19.60 -20.65 17.64
N PRO A 44 -18.59 -21.53 17.37
CA PRO A 44 -17.22 -21.42 17.87
C PRO A 44 -16.45 -20.24 17.23
N SER A 45 -15.43 -19.76 17.94
CA SER A 45 -14.52 -18.73 17.46
C SER A 45 -13.72 -19.18 16.22
N LEU A 46 -13.21 -18.24 15.43
CA LEU A 46 -12.41 -18.56 14.24
C LEU A 46 -11.08 -19.20 14.65
N SER A 47 -10.71 -20.31 14.01
CA SER A 47 -9.35 -20.86 14.13
C SER A 47 -8.31 -19.88 13.61
N SER A 48 -7.04 -20.02 14.03
CA SER A 48 -5.95 -19.14 13.59
C SER A 48 -5.77 -19.14 12.07
N LEU A 49 -5.93 -20.32 11.44
CA LEU A 49 -5.93 -20.42 9.98
C LEU A 49 -7.08 -19.62 9.35
N ALA A 50 -8.29 -19.74 9.91
CA ALA A 50 -9.46 -19.00 9.40
C ALA A 50 -9.29 -17.49 9.56
N GLN A 51 -8.71 -17.01 10.67
CA GLN A 51 -8.36 -15.59 10.86
C GLN A 51 -7.38 -15.11 9.79
N GLY A 52 -6.31 -15.88 9.54
CA GLY A 52 -5.33 -15.59 8.50
C GLY A 52 -5.95 -15.55 7.11
N LEU A 53 -6.82 -16.52 6.78
CA LEU A 53 -7.53 -16.57 5.49
C LEU A 53 -8.47 -15.37 5.32
N VAL A 54 -9.29 -15.03 6.32
CA VAL A 54 -10.16 -13.85 6.27
C VAL A 54 -9.31 -12.58 6.12
N GLY A 55 -8.24 -12.47 6.91
CA GLY A 55 -7.35 -11.31 6.89
C GLY A 55 -6.68 -11.09 5.53
N CYS A 56 -6.20 -12.14 4.88
CA CYS A 56 -5.48 -12.03 3.60
C CYS A 56 -6.41 -11.95 2.36
N THR A 57 -7.71 -12.21 2.51
CA THR A 57 -8.66 -12.26 1.39
C THR A 57 -8.66 -10.97 0.56
N SER A 58 -8.70 -9.81 1.20
CA SER A 58 -8.66 -8.52 0.50
C SER A 58 -7.33 -8.29 -0.23
N LEU A 59 -6.21 -8.76 0.32
CA LEU A 59 -4.89 -8.66 -0.31
C LEU A 59 -4.78 -9.54 -1.55
N VAL A 60 -5.36 -10.74 -1.51
CA VAL A 60 -5.47 -11.63 -2.69
C VAL A 60 -6.33 -10.94 -3.76
N GLY A 61 -7.45 -10.34 -3.35
CA GLY A 61 -8.29 -9.53 -4.23
C GLY A 61 -7.51 -8.38 -4.88
N ILE A 62 -6.74 -7.62 -4.10
CA ILE A 62 -5.88 -6.53 -4.59
C ILE A 62 -4.87 -7.04 -5.62
N MET A 63 -4.22 -8.16 -5.36
CA MET A 63 -3.25 -8.75 -6.27
C MET A 63 -3.88 -9.11 -7.61
N ILE A 64 -5.02 -9.80 -7.59
CA ILE A 64 -5.74 -10.20 -8.80
C ILE A 64 -6.32 -8.99 -9.52
N GLY A 65 -6.92 -8.05 -8.79
CA GLY A 65 -7.52 -6.84 -9.34
C GLY A 65 -6.50 -5.94 -10.07
N ALA A 66 -5.31 -5.78 -9.49
CA ALA A 66 -4.22 -5.04 -10.13
C ALA A 66 -3.78 -5.67 -11.46
N MET A 67 -3.71 -6.99 -11.53
CA MET A 67 -3.35 -7.71 -12.76
C MET A 67 -4.46 -7.63 -13.83
N VAL A 68 -5.70 -7.88 -13.44
CA VAL A 68 -6.84 -7.96 -14.36
C VAL A 68 -7.23 -6.58 -14.87
N PHE A 69 -7.50 -5.64 -13.97
CA PHE A 69 -7.97 -4.31 -14.35
C PHE A 69 -6.85 -3.45 -14.93
N GLY A 70 -5.59 -3.63 -14.50
CA GLY A 70 -4.44 -3.02 -15.15
C GLY A 70 -4.33 -3.42 -16.61
N ALA A 71 -4.39 -4.73 -16.91
CA ALA A 71 -4.32 -5.22 -18.30
C ALA A 71 -5.53 -4.82 -19.16
N TRP A 72 -6.73 -4.74 -18.57
CA TRP A 72 -7.93 -4.35 -19.29
C TRP A 72 -8.02 -2.84 -19.52
N SER A 73 -7.48 -2.03 -18.61
CA SER A 73 -7.47 -0.58 -18.75
C SER A 73 -6.65 -0.10 -19.94
N ASP A 74 -5.57 -0.79 -20.27
CA ASP A 74 -4.78 -0.53 -21.47
C ASP A 74 -5.60 -0.66 -22.76
N ARG A 75 -6.58 -1.57 -22.77
CA ARG A 75 -7.42 -1.87 -23.95
C ARG A 75 -8.68 -1.01 -24.03
N LYS A 76 -9.39 -0.86 -22.89
CA LYS A 76 -10.71 -0.21 -22.83
C LYS A 76 -10.67 1.24 -22.34
N GLY A 77 -9.52 1.70 -21.90
CA GLY A 77 -9.32 3.04 -21.35
C GLY A 77 -9.39 3.07 -19.82
N TYR A 78 -8.56 3.91 -19.24
CA TYR A 78 -8.41 4.03 -17.79
C TYR A 78 -9.69 4.55 -17.11
N LEU A 79 -10.42 5.47 -17.75
CA LEU A 79 -11.59 6.11 -17.15
C LEU A 79 -12.73 5.14 -16.84
N VAL A 80 -12.90 4.08 -17.67
CA VAL A 80 -13.94 3.05 -17.44
C VAL A 80 -13.68 2.34 -16.11
N PHE A 81 -12.45 1.88 -15.90
CA PHE A 81 -12.07 1.16 -14.67
C PHE A 81 -11.94 2.10 -13.48
N PHE A 82 -11.53 3.34 -13.71
CA PHE A 82 -11.46 4.39 -12.70
C PHE A 82 -12.83 4.74 -12.09
N ARG A 83 -13.94 4.36 -12.76
CA ARG A 83 -15.31 4.44 -12.25
C ARG A 83 -15.86 3.08 -11.79
N LEU A 84 -15.49 2.01 -12.49
CA LEU A 84 -15.97 0.66 -12.16
C LEU A 84 -15.39 0.15 -10.83
N CYS A 85 -14.10 0.41 -10.57
CA CYS A 85 -13.44 -0.07 -9.37
C CYS A 85 -14.09 0.45 -8.06
N PRO A 86 -14.32 1.75 -7.86
CA PRO A 86 -15.01 2.22 -6.66
C PRO A 86 -16.47 1.77 -6.59
N LEU A 87 -17.15 1.58 -7.73
CA LEU A 87 -18.50 1.02 -7.74
C LEU A 87 -18.50 -0.43 -7.23
N LEU A 88 -17.51 -1.23 -7.62
CA LEU A 88 -17.33 -2.58 -7.10
C LEU A 88 -17.05 -2.58 -5.59
N VAL A 89 -16.17 -1.67 -5.11
CA VAL A 89 -15.90 -1.50 -3.68
C VAL A 89 -17.16 -1.14 -2.92
N LEU A 90 -17.97 -0.20 -3.43
CA LEU A 90 -19.22 0.21 -2.83
C LEU A 90 -20.23 -0.95 -2.76
N ALA A 91 -20.46 -1.63 -3.88
CA ALA A 91 -21.39 -2.76 -3.93
C ALA A 91 -20.98 -3.88 -2.96
N ALA A 92 -19.68 -4.21 -2.92
CA ALA A 92 -19.15 -5.25 -2.04
C ALA A 92 -19.24 -4.86 -0.56
N SER A 93 -18.98 -3.59 -0.21
CA SER A 93 -19.09 -3.12 1.17
C SER A 93 -20.54 -3.10 1.65
N LEU A 94 -21.48 -2.71 0.80
CA LEU A 94 -22.92 -2.78 1.12
C LEU A 94 -23.39 -4.23 1.24
N LEU A 95 -22.91 -5.15 0.41
CA LEU A 95 -23.19 -6.57 0.54
C LEU A 95 -22.83 -7.09 1.94
N VAL A 96 -21.63 -6.79 2.42
CA VAL A 96 -21.18 -7.19 3.78
C VAL A 96 -22.04 -6.54 4.86
N PHE A 97 -22.40 -5.28 4.70
CA PHE A 97 -23.24 -4.56 5.66
C PHE A 97 -24.62 -5.20 5.83
N PHE A 98 -25.29 -5.58 4.73
CA PHE A 98 -26.64 -6.12 4.77
C PHE A 98 -26.71 -7.61 5.16
N THR A 99 -25.67 -8.38 4.87
CA THR A 99 -25.68 -9.83 5.13
C THR A 99 -25.13 -10.21 6.49
N ALA A 100 -24.08 -9.51 6.97
CA ALA A 100 -23.41 -9.71 8.26
C ALA A 100 -22.92 -11.15 8.56
N ASP A 101 -22.79 -11.98 7.51
CA ASP A 101 -22.35 -13.38 7.61
C ASP A 101 -20.91 -13.56 7.13
N LEU A 102 -20.21 -14.59 7.66
CA LEU A 102 -18.80 -14.86 7.32
C LEU A 102 -18.57 -15.16 5.83
N PRO A 103 -19.35 -15.99 5.14
CA PRO A 103 -19.14 -16.23 3.71
C PRO A 103 -19.25 -14.94 2.88
N TRP A 104 -20.22 -14.10 3.21
CA TRP A 104 -20.40 -12.81 2.55
C TRP A 104 -19.35 -11.79 2.94
N LEU A 105 -18.84 -11.82 4.19
CA LEU A 105 -17.67 -11.03 4.57
C LEU A 105 -16.46 -11.41 3.72
N VAL A 106 -16.12 -12.70 3.61
CA VAL A 106 -14.99 -13.17 2.80
C VAL A 106 -15.17 -12.77 1.33
N THR A 107 -16.35 -13.00 0.76
CA THR A 107 -16.67 -12.61 -0.61
C THR A 107 -16.56 -11.11 -0.81
N GLY A 108 -17.12 -10.31 0.10
CA GLY A 108 -17.06 -8.85 0.05
C GLY A 108 -15.64 -8.31 0.20
N LEU A 109 -14.84 -8.86 1.11
CA LEU A 109 -13.43 -8.50 1.26
C LEU A 109 -12.63 -8.79 -0.02
N PHE A 110 -12.88 -9.93 -0.66
CA PHE A 110 -12.26 -10.25 -1.95
C PHE A 110 -12.64 -9.25 -3.04
N LEU A 111 -13.94 -8.95 -3.19
CA LEU A 111 -14.44 -8.01 -4.19
C LEU A 111 -13.99 -6.56 -3.93
N MET A 112 -14.00 -6.12 -2.66
CA MET A 112 -13.43 -4.82 -2.29
C MET A 112 -11.94 -4.76 -2.64
N GLY A 113 -11.20 -5.82 -2.31
CA GLY A 113 -9.79 -5.95 -2.68
C GLY A 113 -9.60 -5.90 -4.19
N LEU A 114 -10.42 -6.61 -4.97
CA LEU A 114 -10.36 -6.62 -6.43
C LEU A 114 -10.50 -5.19 -7.02
N GLY A 115 -11.48 -4.42 -6.54
CA GLY A 115 -11.65 -3.02 -6.93
C GLY A 115 -10.45 -2.15 -6.57
N ILE A 116 -9.96 -2.24 -5.32
CA ILE A 116 -8.79 -1.48 -4.85
C ILE A 116 -7.52 -1.87 -5.63
N GLY A 117 -7.37 -3.13 -6.02
CA GLY A 117 -6.26 -3.58 -6.86
C GLY A 117 -6.22 -2.87 -8.21
N GLY A 118 -7.39 -2.72 -8.85
CA GLY A 118 -7.53 -1.91 -10.07
C GLY A 118 -7.09 -0.46 -9.87
N GLU A 119 -7.50 0.14 -8.74
CA GLU A 119 -7.08 1.50 -8.37
C GLU A 119 -5.57 1.65 -8.31
N TYR A 120 -4.87 0.73 -7.65
CA TYR A 120 -3.42 0.78 -7.50
C TYR A 120 -2.65 0.81 -8.83
N SER A 121 -3.19 0.14 -9.85
CA SER A 121 -2.62 0.20 -11.20
C SER A 121 -2.91 1.54 -11.88
N LEU A 122 -4.17 1.99 -11.83
CA LEU A 122 -4.63 3.20 -12.51
C LEU A 122 -4.08 4.48 -11.90
N ASP A 123 -3.96 4.55 -10.58
CA ASP A 123 -3.48 5.74 -9.85
C ASP A 123 -2.07 6.15 -10.32
N SER A 124 -1.16 5.17 -10.38
CA SER A 124 0.22 5.41 -10.79
C SER A 124 0.31 5.83 -12.25
N ASP A 125 -0.55 5.28 -13.12
CA ASP A 125 -0.56 5.58 -14.55
C ASP A 125 -1.07 6.99 -14.81
N TYR A 126 -2.19 7.40 -14.22
CA TYR A 126 -2.69 8.77 -14.33
C TYR A 126 -1.68 9.81 -13.84
N ILE A 127 -1.07 9.59 -12.66
CA ILE A 127 -0.04 10.50 -12.15
C ILE A 127 1.15 10.54 -13.09
N SER A 128 1.59 9.38 -13.57
CA SER A 128 2.77 9.25 -14.43
C SER A 128 2.62 9.92 -15.77
N GLU A 129 1.43 9.98 -16.34
CA GLU A 129 1.18 10.57 -17.65
C GLU A 129 1.04 12.09 -17.61
N ILE A 130 0.48 12.63 -16.54
CA ILE A 130 0.13 14.05 -16.44
C ILE A 130 1.23 14.87 -15.76
N MET A 131 2.00 14.24 -14.85
CA MET A 131 3.02 14.94 -14.08
C MET A 131 4.25 15.31 -14.90
N PRO A 132 4.80 16.54 -14.73
CA PRO A 132 6.09 16.92 -15.26
C PRO A 132 7.19 15.98 -14.75
N ARG A 133 8.16 15.67 -15.60
CA ARG A 133 9.22 14.68 -15.33
C ARG A 133 9.92 14.90 -13.99
N ARG A 134 10.18 16.15 -13.64
CA ARG A 134 10.85 16.56 -12.38
C ARG A 134 10.04 16.15 -11.14
N TRP A 135 8.71 16.21 -11.20
CA TRP A 135 7.81 16.00 -10.06
C TRP A 135 7.17 14.62 -10.00
N LYS A 136 7.28 13.86 -11.09
CA LYS A 136 6.61 12.57 -11.28
C LYS A 136 6.84 11.61 -10.11
N LEU A 137 8.09 11.35 -9.77
CA LEU A 137 8.47 10.41 -8.71
C LEU A 137 7.97 10.88 -7.34
N MET A 138 8.11 12.18 -7.05
CA MET A 138 7.65 12.77 -5.79
C MET A 138 6.13 12.68 -5.66
N MET A 139 5.37 12.97 -6.73
CA MET A 139 3.90 12.95 -6.68
C MET A 139 3.33 11.53 -6.58
N VAL A 140 3.98 10.54 -7.19
CA VAL A 140 3.66 9.12 -6.96
C VAL A 140 3.95 8.73 -5.50
N GLY A 141 5.05 9.22 -4.92
CA GLY A 141 5.34 9.04 -3.50
C GLY A 141 4.31 9.69 -2.58
N VAL A 142 3.84 10.90 -2.92
CA VAL A 142 2.75 11.59 -2.19
C VAL A 142 1.45 10.79 -2.27
N ALA A 143 1.10 10.27 -3.44
CA ALA A 143 -0.06 9.40 -3.58
C ALA A 143 0.07 8.14 -2.71
N LYS A 144 1.25 7.53 -2.66
CA LYS A 144 1.52 6.39 -1.79
C LYS A 144 1.42 6.77 -0.30
N ALA A 145 1.91 7.95 0.09
CA ALA A 145 1.82 8.45 1.46
C ALA A 145 0.38 8.70 1.94
N SER A 146 -0.59 8.87 1.03
CA SER A 146 -2.02 8.99 1.40
C SER A 146 -2.57 7.74 2.09
N SER A 147 -1.91 6.58 1.93
CA SER A 147 -2.24 5.36 2.67
C SER A 147 -2.18 5.56 4.19
N SER A 148 -1.25 6.39 4.69
CA SER A 148 -1.18 6.72 6.12
C SER A 148 -2.43 7.41 6.63
N LEU A 149 -3.02 8.31 5.81
CA LEU A 149 -4.29 8.95 6.16
C LEU A 149 -5.43 7.93 6.24
N GLY A 150 -5.46 6.95 5.32
CA GLY A 150 -6.43 5.86 5.36
C GLY A 150 -6.37 5.06 6.66
N ASN A 151 -5.16 4.65 7.06
CA ASN A 151 -4.93 3.92 8.30
C ASN A 151 -5.38 4.73 9.53
N ILE A 152 -4.96 6.00 9.63
CA ILE A 152 -5.25 6.86 10.77
C ILE A 152 -6.76 7.16 10.85
N LEU A 153 -7.36 7.60 9.74
CA LEU A 153 -8.76 8.02 9.72
C LEU A 153 -9.71 6.88 10.06
N VAL A 154 -9.47 5.67 9.49
CA VAL A 154 -10.34 4.52 9.77
C VAL A 154 -10.12 3.99 11.19
N ALA A 155 -8.87 3.90 11.67
CA ALA A 155 -8.62 3.49 13.06
C ALA A 155 -9.28 4.45 14.06
N ALA A 156 -9.12 5.77 13.86
CA ALA A 156 -9.75 6.79 14.69
C ALA A 156 -11.30 6.73 14.62
N ALA A 157 -11.86 6.61 13.42
CA ALA A 157 -13.31 6.49 13.24
C ALA A 157 -13.86 5.23 13.95
N CYS A 158 -13.18 4.08 13.78
CA CYS A 158 -13.56 2.86 14.47
C CYS A 158 -13.47 3.00 16.00
N PHE A 159 -12.42 3.65 16.52
CA PHE A 159 -12.31 3.91 17.96
C PHE A 159 -13.52 4.68 18.49
N PHE A 160 -13.89 5.79 17.86
CA PHE A 160 -15.04 6.60 18.31
C PHE A 160 -16.38 5.86 18.16
N LEU A 161 -16.59 5.15 17.04
CA LEU A 161 -17.82 4.40 16.81
C LEU A 161 -17.97 3.21 17.77
N LEU A 162 -16.92 2.44 18.03
CA LEU A 162 -16.95 1.33 18.97
C LEU A 162 -17.15 1.80 20.40
N ARG A 163 -16.56 2.95 20.75
CA ARG A 163 -16.77 3.57 22.06
C ARG A 163 -18.21 4.03 22.27
N GLU A 164 -18.89 4.50 21.21
CA GLU A 164 -20.28 4.94 21.29
C GLU A 164 -21.26 3.77 21.30
N TRP A 165 -21.02 2.78 20.44
CA TRP A 165 -21.98 1.67 20.27
C TRP A 165 -21.93 0.62 21.38
N HIS A 166 -20.79 0.39 22.01
CA HIS A 166 -20.57 -0.59 23.09
C HIS A 166 -21.02 -2.03 22.78
N ASP A 167 -21.12 -2.40 21.49
CA ASP A 167 -21.63 -3.69 21.04
C ASP A 167 -20.72 -4.30 19.96
N PRO A 168 -20.08 -5.47 20.22
CA PRO A 168 -19.25 -6.15 19.24
C PRO A 168 -20.03 -6.69 18.02
N HIS A 169 -21.34 -6.86 18.10
CA HIS A 169 -22.17 -7.28 16.97
C HIS A 169 -22.29 -6.22 15.88
N THR A 170 -21.85 -4.99 16.14
CA THR A 170 -21.89 -3.88 15.17
C THR A 170 -20.72 -3.88 14.18
N TRP A 171 -19.89 -4.93 14.16
CA TRP A 171 -18.73 -5.01 13.29
C TRP A 171 -19.04 -4.76 11.80
N ASN A 172 -20.19 -5.22 11.31
CA ASN A 172 -20.62 -5.01 9.93
C ASN A 172 -20.90 -3.53 9.60
N ARG A 173 -21.33 -2.73 10.59
CA ARG A 173 -21.55 -1.29 10.42
C ARG A 173 -20.26 -0.52 10.17
N LEU A 174 -19.12 -1.00 10.67
CA LEU A 174 -17.82 -0.39 10.42
C LEU A 174 -17.44 -0.42 8.93
N VAL A 175 -17.96 -1.39 8.18
CA VAL A 175 -17.71 -1.51 6.72
C VAL A 175 -18.30 -0.32 5.96
N LEU A 176 -19.30 0.38 6.51
CA LEU A 176 -19.84 1.61 5.91
C LEU A 176 -18.81 2.74 5.79
N LEU A 177 -17.72 2.71 6.57
CA LEU A 177 -16.59 3.63 6.39
C LEU A 177 -15.95 3.44 5.01
N ILE A 178 -15.82 2.20 4.53
CA ILE A 178 -15.32 1.91 3.19
C ILE A 178 -16.35 2.31 2.13
N SER A 179 -17.66 2.10 2.40
CA SER A 179 -18.73 2.57 1.51
C SER A 179 -18.66 4.10 1.33
N LEU A 180 -18.46 4.85 2.41
CA LEU A 180 -18.30 6.31 2.37
C LEU A 180 -17.11 6.72 1.50
N LEU A 181 -15.94 6.08 1.66
CA LEU A 181 -14.76 6.35 0.85
C LEU A 181 -15.03 6.03 -0.63
N ALA A 182 -15.69 4.91 -0.92
CA ALA A 182 -16.05 4.53 -2.29
C ALA A 182 -17.00 5.54 -2.94
N VAL A 183 -17.98 6.07 -2.20
CA VAL A 183 -18.88 7.15 -2.67
C VAL A 183 -18.06 8.40 -2.98
N ILE A 184 -17.16 8.83 -2.10
CA ILE A 184 -16.30 10.00 -2.34
C ILE A 184 -15.46 9.79 -3.59
N MET A 185 -14.89 8.58 -3.78
CA MET A 185 -14.15 8.24 -5.00
C MET A 185 -15.03 8.38 -6.25
N LEU A 186 -16.23 7.83 -6.24
CA LEU A 186 -17.18 7.95 -7.36
C LEU A 186 -17.51 9.41 -7.67
N LEU A 187 -17.87 10.19 -6.67
CA LEU A 187 -18.22 11.60 -6.83
C LEU A 187 -17.09 12.43 -7.42
N THR A 188 -15.86 12.22 -6.96
CA THR A 188 -14.67 12.94 -7.48
C THR A 188 -14.34 12.58 -8.93
N ARG A 189 -14.84 11.42 -9.42
CA ARG A 189 -14.54 10.87 -10.76
C ARG A 189 -15.66 11.03 -11.78
N ILE A 190 -16.84 11.53 -11.39
CA ILE A 190 -17.96 11.75 -12.32
C ILE A 190 -17.53 12.61 -13.51
N ARG A 191 -16.81 13.70 -13.25
CA ARG A 191 -16.33 14.67 -14.24
C ARG A 191 -14.85 14.52 -14.58
N PHE A 192 -14.25 13.36 -14.29
CA PHE A 192 -12.84 13.14 -14.60
C PHE A 192 -12.65 12.78 -16.07
N ALA A 193 -11.56 13.27 -16.69
CA ALA A 193 -11.29 13.03 -18.11
C ALA A 193 -10.44 11.77 -18.30
N GLN A 194 -10.52 11.19 -19.51
CA GLN A 194 -9.67 10.09 -19.94
C GLN A 194 -8.20 10.54 -20.00
N SER A 195 -7.28 9.61 -19.79
CA SER A 195 -5.84 9.86 -19.93
C SER A 195 -5.49 10.39 -21.31
N PRO A 196 -4.77 11.53 -21.41
CA PRO A 196 -4.31 12.05 -22.70
C PRO A 196 -3.39 11.08 -23.44
N GLY A 197 -2.49 10.40 -22.72
CA GLY A 197 -1.56 9.43 -23.30
C GLY A 197 -2.27 8.25 -23.93
N TRP A 198 -3.28 7.72 -23.25
CA TRP A 198 -4.13 6.65 -23.79
C TRP A 198 -4.88 7.10 -25.05
N LEU A 199 -5.47 8.29 -25.06
CA LEU A 199 -6.21 8.84 -26.20
C LEU A 199 -5.30 9.00 -27.44
N ILE A 200 -4.08 9.48 -27.24
CA ILE A 200 -3.09 9.60 -28.31
C ILE A 200 -2.72 8.23 -28.89
N ALA A 201 -2.46 7.26 -28.00
CA ALA A 201 -2.09 5.90 -28.40
C ALA A 201 -3.20 5.20 -29.22
N HIS A 202 -4.48 5.61 -29.02
CA HIS A 202 -5.64 5.06 -29.72
C HIS A 202 -6.14 5.94 -30.89
N GLY A 203 -5.33 6.94 -31.30
CA GLY A 203 -5.64 7.74 -32.48
C GLY A 203 -6.74 8.79 -32.29
N CYS A 204 -6.98 9.25 -31.06
CA CYS A 204 -7.96 10.27 -30.69
C CYS A 204 -7.31 11.60 -30.28
N PRO A 205 -6.53 12.29 -31.15
CA PRO A 205 -5.77 13.47 -30.77
C PRO A 205 -6.64 14.66 -30.35
N ALA A 206 -7.82 14.85 -30.96
CA ALA A 206 -8.72 15.93 -30.60
C ALA A 206 -9.32 15.78 -29.19
N GLU A 207 -9.58 14.53 -28.75
CA GLU A 207 -10.03 14.24 -27.39
C GLU A 207 -8.88 14.37 -26.41
N ALA A 208 -7.67 13.97 -26.79
CA ALA A 208 -6.47 14.14 -25.99
C ALA A 208 -6.21 15.61 -25.70
N GLU A 209 -6.37 16.50 -26.69
CA GLU A 209 -6.24 17.94 -26.49
C GLU A 209 -7.27 18.48 -25.51
N ARG A 210 -8.53 18.07 -25.63
CA ARG A 210 -9.57 18.41 -24.66
C ARG A 210 -9.23 17.93 -23.24
N ALA A 211 -8.72 16.72 -23.11
CA ALA A 211 -8.31 16.16 -21.83
C ALA A 211 -7.12 16.91 -21.22
N VAL A 212 -6.13 17.31 -22.03
CA VAL A 212 -5.01 18.14 -21.59
C VAL A 212 -5.49 19.51 -21.11
N LYS A 213 -6.35 20.18 -21.88
CA LYS A 213 -6.95 21.47 -21.47
C LYS A 213 -7.76 21.34 -20.18
N TYR A 214 -8.47 20.24 -20.01
CA TYR A 214 -9.22 19.95 -18.78
C TYR A 214 -8.29 19.82 -17.54
N PHE A 215 -7.15 19.11 -17.68
CA PHE A 215 -6.22 18.89 -16.56
C PHE A 215 -5.31 20.08 -16.33
N LEU A 216 -4.78 20.70 -17.39
CA LEU A 216 -3.67 21.66 -17.29
C LEU A 216 -4.08 23.12 -17.59
N GLY A 217 -5.29 23.34 -18.08
CA GLY A 217 -5.82 24.65 -18.43
C GLY A 217 -5.89 24.91 -19.93
N PRO A 218 -6.71 25.90 -20.35
CA PRO A 218 -6.99 26.17 -21.76
C PRO A 218 -5.77 26.62 -22.57
N ASP A 219 -4.75 27.16 -21.92
CA ASP A 219 -3.56 27.73 -22.55
C ASP A 219 -2.54 26.66 -22.97
N VAL A 220 -2.81 25.37 -22.69
CA VAL A 220 -1.89 24.28 -22.98
C VAL A 220 -2.27 23.63 -24.29
N GLU A 221 -1.41 23.78 -25.29
CA GLU A 221 -1.54 23.12 -26.58
C GLU A 221 -0.68 21.85 -26.63
N ILE A 222 -1.21 20.82 -27.31
CA ILE A 222 -0.42 19.64 -27.62
C ILE A 222 0.40 19.95 -28.86
N GLY A 223 1.72 20.12 -28.69
CA GLY A 223 2.61 20.38 -29.80
C GLY A 223 2.68 19.23 -30.82
N GLU A 224 3.20 19.50 -32.03
CA GLU A 224 3.27 18.55 -33.16
C GLU A 224 4.00 17.22 -32.84
N ILE A 225 4.81 17.17 -31.79
CA ILE A 225 5.54 15.96 -31.37
C ILE A 225 4.60 14.80 -30.99
N VAL A 226 3.37 15.11 -30.58
CA VAL A 226 2.34 14.14 -30.20
C VAL A 226 1.76 13.40 -31.41
N ARG A 227 1.91 13.94 -32.63
CA ARG A 227 1.46 13.31 -33.87
C ARG A 227 2.35 12.17 -34.38
N ARG A 228 3.51 11.95 -33.75
CA ARG A 228 4.34 10.79 -34.12
C ARG A 228 3.74 9.54 -33.48
N PRO A 229 3.34 8.52 -34.27
CA PRO A 229 2.88 7.27 -33.72
C PRO A 229 3.97 6.72 -32.80
N ALA A 230 3.56 6.32 -31.58
CA ALA A 230 4.46 5.67 -30.65
C ALA A 230 5.19 4.54 -31.40
N LYS A 231 6.52 4.50 -31.37
CA LYS A 231 7.32 3.46 -32.01
C LYS A 231 6.79 2.10 -31.56
N LYS A 232 6.09 1.42 -32.45
CA LYS A 232 5.36 0.17 -32.24
C LYS A 232 6.23 -1.02 -31.93
N ASP A 233 7.55 -0.93 -32.07
CA ASP A 233 8.46 -2.07 -32.08
C ASP A 233 9.58 -1.95 -31.07
N ARG A 234 9.24 -2.07 -29.77
CA ARG A 234 10.21 -2.61 -28.83
C ARG A 234 9.71 -3.95 -28.33
N PRO A 235 10.48 -5.05 -28.50
CA PRO A 235 10.06 -6.34 -27.99
C PRO A 235 9.76 -6.20 -26.48
N LYS A 236 8.52 -6.48 -26.10
CA LYS A 236 8.12 -6.49 -24.68
C LYS A 236 8.79 -7.71 -24.07
N VAL A 237 9.76 -7.48 -23.21
CA VAL A 237 10.41 -8.53 -22.43
C VAL A 237 9.38 -9.06 -21.42
N GLY A 238 9.10 -10.37 -21.48
CA GLY A 238 8.22 -11.03 -20.55
C GLY A 238 8.92 -11.34 -19.21
N TRP A 239 8.17 -11.68 -18.18
CA TRP A 239 8.73 -12.07 -16.88
C TRP A 239 9.61 -13.33 -16.96
N ARG A 240 9.31 -14.26 -17.89
CA ARG A 240 10.10 -15.47 -18.14
C ARG A 240 11.47 -15.13 -18.72
N ASP A 241 11.53 -14.11 -19.57
CA ASP A 241 12.79 -13.66 -20.18
C ASP A 241 13.67 -12.97 -19.14
N LEU A 242 13.07 -12.27 -18.17
CA LEU A 242 13.80 -11.69 -17.04
C LEU A 242 14.49 -12.76 -16.19
N LEU A 243 13.82 -13.89 -15.93
CA LEU A 243 14.37 -14.97 -15.14
C LEU A 243 15.49 -15.72 -15.90
N ARG A 244 15.40 -15.83 -17.23
CA ARG A 244 16.38 -16.52 -18.09
C ARG A 244 17.55 -15.62 -18.48
N GLY A 245 17.36 -14.31 -18.55
CA GLY A 245 18.31 -13.35 -19.15
C GLY A 245 19.45 -12.86 -18.24
N GLY A 246 19.85 -13.59 -17.20
CA GLY A 246 20.93 -13.17 -16.28
C GLY A 246 20.55 -12.06 -15.29
N ASN A 247 19.27 -11.65 -15.25
CA ASN A 247 18.74 -10.62 -14.37
C ASN A 247 18.43 -11.12 -12.93
N GLY A 248 18.83 -12.35 -12.56
CA GLY A 248 18.52 -12.95 -11.26
C GLY A 248 18.87 -12.03 -10.07
N LYS A 249 20.03 -11.36 -10.11
CA LYS A 249 20.43 -10.41 -9.05
C LYS A 249 19.47 -9.22 -8.94
N LYS A 250 18.94 -8.72 -10.06
CA LYS A 250 17.96 -7.63 -10.07
C LYS A 250 16.63 -8.11 -9.47
N VAL A 251 16.18 -9.31 -9.85
CA VAL A 251 14.93 -9.90 -9.33
C VAL A 251 15.02 -10.15 -7.83
N ILE A 252 16.14 -10.73 -7.35
CA ILE A 252 16.38 -10.95 -5.92
C ILE A 252 16.36 -9.62 -5.17
N PHE A 253 17.09 -8.62 -5.67
CA PHE A 253 17.21 -7.31 -5.04
C PHE A 253 15.88 -6.53 -4.99
N THR A 254 15.05 -6.62 -6.01
CA THR A 254 13.77 -5.91 -6.05
C THR A 254 12.65 -6.70 -5.41
N GLY A 255 12.67 -8.03 -5.50
CA GLY A 255 11.59 -8.91 -5.05
C GLY A 255 11.65 -9.23 -3.55
N ILE A 256 12.78 -9.77 -3.06
CA ILE A 256 12.87 -10.23 -1.67
C ILE A 256 12.69 -9.08 -0.67
N PRO A 257 13.37 -7.93 -0.79
CA PRO A 257 13.12 -6.80 0.11
C PRO A 257 11.66 -6.32 0.07
N TRP A 258 11.03 -6.32 -1.10
CA TRP A 258 9.62 -5.95 -1.18
C TRP A 258 8.70 -6.98 -0.52
N ALA A 259 9.00 -8.28 -0.61
CA ALA A 259 8.29 -9.31 0.15
C ALA A 259 8.46 -9.14 1.66
N CYS A 260 9.68 -8.84 2.13
CA CYS A 260 9.95 -8.57 3.55
C CYS A 260 9.20 -7.33 4.06
N GLU A 261 9.17 -6.27 3.26
CA GLU A 261 8.40 -5.05 3.54
C GLU A 261 6.90 -5.35 3.58
N GLY A 262 6.38 -6.06 2.57
CA GLY A 262 4.96 -6.42 2.51
C GLY A 262 4.49 -7.23 3.71
N LEU A 263 5.33 -8.16 4.19
CA LEU A 263 5.06 -8.90 5.42
C LEU A 263 5.00 -7.96 6.63
N GLY A 264 5.92 -7.01 6.75
CA GLY A 264 5.93 -6.02 7.84
C GLY A 264 4.69 -5.13 7.81
N VAL A 265 4.44 -4.47 6.67
CA VAL A 265 3.34 -3.50 6.52
C VAL A 265 1.97 -4.16 6.74
N TYR A 266 1.72 -5.27 6.09
CA TYR A 266 0.39 -5.89 6.14
C TYR A 266 0.27 -6.95 7.23
N GLY A 267 1.32 -7.72 7.51
CA GLY A 267 1.28 -8.71 8.60
C GLY A 267 1.11 -8.03 9.94
N ILE A 268 2.05 -7.16 10.33
CA ILE A 268 1.95 -6.43 11.61
C ILE A 268 0.81 -5.41 11.55
N GLY A 269 0.67 -4.64 10.47
CA GLY A 269 -0.33 -3.58 10.38
C GLY A 269 -1.76 -4.07 10.48
N VAL A 270 -2.14 -5.17 9.79
CA VAL A 270 -3.50 -5.76 9.89
C VAL A 270 -3.74 -6.34 11.28
N PHE A 271 -2.75 -7.04 11.87
CA PHE A 271 -2.91 -7.66 13.18
C PHE A 271 -2.46 -6.75 14.34
N MET A 272 -2.25 -5.46 14.12
CA MET A 272 -1.78 -4.56 15.19
C MET A 272 -2.71 -4.55 16.42
N PRO A 273 -4.05 -4.45 16.31
CA PRO A 273 -4.91 -4.54 17.49
C PRO A 273 -4.78 -5.87 18.23
N VAL A 274 -4.66 -6.99 17.49
CA VAL A 274 -4.50 -8.32 18.05
C VAL A 274 -3.14 -8.47 18.74
N LEU A 275 -2.07 -7.93 18.12
CA LEU A 275 -0.73 -7.95 18.71
C LEU A 275 -0.64 -7.08 19.96
N ILE A 276 -1.30 -5.93 19.99
CA ILE A 276 -1.38 -5.07 21.19
C ILE A 276 -2.02 -5.84 22.34
N MET A 277 -3.12 -6.55 22.09
CA MET A 277 -3.77 -7.39 23.11
C MET A 277 -2.89 -8.58 23.51
N ALA A 278 -2.26 -9.28 22.56
CA ALA A 278 -1.39 -10.42 22.83
C ALA A 278 -0.12 -10.03 23.62
N LEU A 279 0.31 -8.78 23.50
CA LEU A 279 1.42 -8.21 24.27
C LEU A 279 1.01 -7.63 25.63
N GLY A 280 -0.32 -7.57 25.91
CA GLY A 280 -0.84 -6.99 27.15
C GLY A 280 -0.57 -5.48 27.27
N LEU A 281 -0.59 -4.75 26.16
CA LEU A 281 -0.31 -3.32 26.12
C LEU A 281 -1.56 -2.46 26.33
N GLU A 282 -2.75 -3.05 26.23
CA GLU A 282 -4.02 -2.39 26.51
C GLU A 282 -4.20 -2.16 28.01
N SER A 283 -5.07 -1.23 28.38
CA SER A 283 -5.46 -0.98 29.75
C SER A 283 -6.11 -2.23 30.36
N ALA A 284 -5.95 -2.45 31.66
CA ALA A 284 -6.60 -3.55 32.38
C ALA A 284 -8.11 -3.32 32.43
N SER A 285 -8.79 -3.67 31.33
CA SER A 285 -10.24 -3.50 31.16
C SER A 285 -10.97 -4.79 31.56
N GLU A 286 -12.12 -4.67 32.21
CA GLU A 286 -12.88 -5.79 32.78
C GLU A 286 -13.52 -6.69 31.69
N THR A 287 -13.79 -6.16 30.50
CA THR A 287 -14.45 -6.92 29.42
C THR A 287 -13.59 -7.08 28.19
N PRO A 288 -13.67 -8.23 27.45
CA PRO A 288 -12.93 -8.45 26.24
C PRO A 288 -13.16 -7.37 25.16
N PHE A 289 -14.38 -6.82 25.11
CA PHE A 289 -14.71 -5.78 24.13
C PHE A 289 -14.04 -4.44 24.43
N LEU A 290 -13.95 -4.04 25.69
CA LEU A 290 -13.20 -2.83 26.10
C LEU A 290 -11.71 -2.96 25.76
N ARG A 291 -11.13 -4.15 25.90
CA ARG A 291 -9.74 -4.42 25.47
C ARG A 291 -9.55 -4.22 23.98
N ILE A 292 -10.54 -4.58 23.15
CA ILE A 292 -10.50 -4.26 21.71
C ILE A 292 -10.52 -2.75 21.49
N ILE A 293 -11.40 -2.00 22.16
CA ILE A 293 -11.47 -0.54 22.02
C ILE A 293 -10.14 0.11 22.39
N ASP A 294 -9.51 -0.30 23.51
CA ASP A 294 -8.21 0.21 23.93
C ASP A 294 -7.10 -0.15 22.93
N SER A 295 -7.13 -1.37 22.37
CA SER A 295 -6.17 -1.76 21.34
C SER A 295 -6.31 -0.95 20.05
N VAL A 296 -7.53 -0.62 19.64
CA VAL A 296 -7.81 0.24 18.47
C VAL A 296 -7.36 1.68 18.73
N LYS A 297 -7.56 2.19 19.96
CA LYS A 297 -7.03 3.49 20.38
C LYS A 297 -5.51 3.54 20.27
N LEU A 298 -4.82 2.54 20.79
CA LEU A 298 -3.37 2.48 20.73
C LEU A 298 -2.86 2.29 19.30
N THR A 299 -3.53 1.46 18.50
CA THR A 299 -3.29 1.34 17.05
C THR A 299 -3.39 2.70 16.35
N THR A 300 -4.39 3.51 16.69
CA THR A 300 -4.53 4.86 16.13
C THR A 300 -3.31 5.72 16.44
N TYR A 301 -2.84 5.73 17.69
CA TYR A 301 -1.66 6.52 18.08
C TYR A 301 -0.38 6.04 17.38
N ILE A 302 -0.18 4.72 17.23
CA ILE A 302 0.97 4.14 16.54
C ILE A 302 0.92 4.53 15.05
N ASN A 303 -0.24 4.45 14.41
CA ASN A 303 -0.43 4.79 13.00
C ASN A 303 -0.11 6.26 12.68
N PHE A 304 -0.19 7.18 13.65
CA PHE A 304 0.25 8.57 13.44
C PHE A 304 1.72 8.66 13.03
N PHE A 305 2.57 7.69 13.41
CA PHE A 305 3.99 7.68 13.06
C PHE A 305 4.29 7.24 11.63
N ILE A 306 3.31 6.67 10.93
CA ILE A 306 3.38 6.36 9.49
C ILE A 306 3.61 7.63 8.68
N LEU A 307 2.87 8.71 8.98
CA LEU A 307 2.94 9.96 8.22
C LEU A 307 4.30 10.65 8.32
N PRO A 308 4.87 10.94 9.52
CA PRO A 308 6.23 11.48 9.61
C PRO A 308 7.27 10.53 9.01
N GLY A 309 7.06 9.21 9.03
CA GLY A 309 7.89 8.24 8.34
C GLY A 309 7.92 8.51 6.82
N PHE A 310 6.78 8.63 6.17
CA PHE A 310 6.72 8.99 4.75
C PHE A 310 7.34 10.35 4.44
N ILE A 311 7.07 11.36 5.27
CA ILE A 311 7.67 12.71 5.10
C ILE A 311 9.19 12.61 5.14
N LEU A 312 9.74 11.90 6.14
CA LEU A 312 11.17 11.66 6.26
C LEU A 312 11.71 10.93 5.02
N GLY A 313 11.03 9.87 4.57
CA GLY A 313 11.41 9.12 3.37
C GLY A 313 11.44 10.00 2.12
N LEU A 314 10.43 10.84 1.89
CA LEU A 314 10.37 11.77 0.77
C LEU A 314 11.49 12.82 0.82
N LEU A 315 11.88 13.31 2.00
CA LEU A 315 13.01 14.21 2.18
C LEU A 315 14.35 13.52 1.87
N LEU A 316 14.46 12.23 2.18
CA LEU A 316 15.68 11.45 1.95
C LEU A 316 15.82 10.99 0.49
N VAL A 317 14.72 10.79 -0.26
CA VAL A 317 14.74 10.34 -1.67
C VAL A 317 15.68 11.13 -2.55
N ASN A 318 15.73 12.46 -2.38
CA ASN A 318 16.56 13.33 -3.20
C ASN A 318 17.95 13.59 -2.62
N ARG A 319 18.22 13.17 -1.38
CA ARG A 319 19.46 13.51 -0.65
C ARG A 319 20.37 12.32 -0.41
N TRP A 320 19.78 11.14 -0.23
CA TRP A 320 20.52 9.94 0.15
C TRP A 320 20.49 8.88 -0.95
N TYR A 321 21.49 8.00 -0.91
CA TYR A 321 21.59 6.83 -1.75
C TYR A 321 20.46 5.84 -1.41
N HIS A 322 19.55 5.56 -2.33
CA HIS A 322 18.32 4.80 -2.11
C HIS A 322 18.55 3.43 -1.46
N VAL A 323 19.62 2.70 -1.90
CA VAL A 323 20.00 1.41 -1.31
C VAL A 323 20.37 1.57 0.17
N ARG A 324 21.06 2.65 0.55
CA ARG A 324 21.38 2.91 1.95
C ARG A 324 20.12 3.22 2.76
N THR A 325 19.25 4.06 2.22
CA THR A 325 17.98 4.40 2.88
C THR A 325 17.15 3.14 3.14
N GLN A 326 17.04 2.24 2.16
CA GLN A 326 16.33 0.97 2.32
C GLN A 326 17.02 0.06 3.36
N THR A 327 18.35 -0.08 3.29
CA THR A 327 19.11 -0.93 4.23
C THR A 327 18.95 -0.44 5.66
N TRP A 328 19.20 0.86 5.92
CA TRP A 328 19.04 1.44 7.24
C TRP A 328 17.60 1.41 7.71
N GLY A 329 16.63 1.65 6.82
CA GLY A 329 15.22 1.51 7.14
C GLY A 329 14.88 0.12 7.68
N PHE A 330 15.30 -0.95 7.00
CA PHE A 330 15.10 -2.32 7.46
C PHE A 330 15.82 -2.60 8.80
N LEU A 331 17.06 -2.14 8.98
CA LEU A 331 17.79 -2.33 10.23
C LEU A 331 17.13 -1.63 11.41
N LEU A 332 16.64 -0.40 11.21
CA LEU A 332 15.94 0.37 12.23
C LEU A 332 14.55 -0.21 12.53
N CYS A 333 13.86 -0.78 11.52
CA CYS A 333 12.64 -1.58 11.75
C CYS A 333 12.93 -2.79 12.64
N ALA A 334 13.97 -3.55 12.31
CA ALA A 334 14.37 -4.70 13.12
C ALA A 334 14.75 -4.28 14.54
N ALA A 335 15.42 -3.16 14.72
CA ALA A 335 15.77 -2.61 16.04
C ALA A 335 14.50 -2.21 16.84
N GLY A 336 13.54 -1.51 16.21
CA GLY A 336 12.26 -1.17 16.85
C GLY A 336 11.49 -2.40 17.32
N LEU A 337 11.40 -3.43 16.48
CA LEU A 337 10.76 -4.71 16.84
C LEU A 337 11.56 -5.48 17.90
N ALA A 338 12.89 -5.38 17.91
CA ALA A 338 13.73 -5.99 18.96
C ALA A 338 13.53 -5.28 20.31
N VAL A 339 13.36 -3.95 20.32
CA VAL A 339 12.99 -3.20 21.53
C VAL A 339 11.62 -3.65 22.02
N LEU A 340 10.65 -3.81 21.13
CA LEU A 340 9.32 -4.31 21.49
C LEU A 340 9.38 -5.74 22.05
N TYR A 341 10.16 -6.62 21.43
CA TYR A 341 10.39 -7.98 21.91
C TYR A 341 11.04 -8.00 23.31
N ALA A 342 12.09 -7.19 23.50
CA ALA A 342 12.76 -7.08 24.80
C ALA A 342 11.80 -6.53 25.88
N ALA A 343 11.00 -5.53 25.54
CA ALA A 343 10.00 -4.97 26.45
C ALA A 343 8.97 -6.03 26.89
N TYR A 344 8.51 -6.84 25.94
CA TYR A 344 7.58 -7.94 26.21
C TYR A 344 8.21 -9.03 27.10
N MET A 345 9.41 -9.53 26.74
CA MET A 345 10.07 -10.63 27.45
C MET A 345 10.53 -10.24 28.84
N LEU A 346 11.03 -9.02 29.01
CA LEU A 346 11.54 -8.49 30.30
C LEU A 346 10.46 -7.79 31.14
N ARG A 347 9.20 -7.79 30.65
CA ARG A 347 8.07 -7.11 31.30
C ARG A 347 8.35 -5.64 31.62
N LEU A 348 8.98 -4.94 30.69
CA LEU A 348 9.30 -3.53 30.86
C LEU A 348 8.02 -2.66 30.78
N PRO A 349 8.07 -1.40 31.22
CA PRO A 349 6.94 -0.49 31.15
C PRO A 349 6.35 -0.40 29.71
N VAL A 350 5.03 -0.38 29.61
CA VAL A 350 4.27 -0.40 28.33
C VAL A 350 4.75 0.68 27.34
N TRP A 351 5.15 1.86 27.83
CA TRP A 351 5.62 2.93 26.94
C TRP A 351 6.87 2.56 26.12
N ILE A 352 7.74 1.65 26.64
CA ILE A 352 8.92 1.16 25.90
C ILE A 352 8.46 0.32 24.69
N ALA A 353 7.48 -0.55 24.89
CA ALA A 353 6.88 -1.33 23.82
C ALA A 353 6.22 -0.44 22.76
N VAL A 354 5.49 0.58 23.21
CA VAL A 354 4.85 1.57 22.31
C VAL A 354 5.90 2.33 21.50
N VAL A 355 7.01 2.74 22.11
CA VAL A 355 8.14 3.37 21.40
C VAL A 355 8.73 2.41 20.35
N GLY A 356 8.85 1.12 20.65
CA GLY A 356 9.28 0.10 19.70
C GLY A 356 8.37 0.03 18.47
N PHE A 357 7.04 0.00 18.66
CA PHE A 357 6.08 0.05 17.56
C PHE A 357 6.15 1.36 16.75
N MET A 358 6.22 2.50 17.43
CA MET A 358 6.32 3.81 16.78
C MET A 358 7.60 3.91 15.94
N ALA A 359 8.73 3.42 16.45
CA ALA A 359 9.99 3.36 15.72
C ALA A 359 9.87 2.43 14.50
N PHE A 360 9.26 1.26 14.66
CA PHE A 360 8.99 0.35 13.55
C PHE A 360 8.19 1.04 12.45
N GLU A 361 7.03 1.63 12.75
CA GLU A 361 6.19 2.30 11.75
C GLU A 361 6.90 3.49 11.09
N LEU A 362 7.59 4.31 11.86
CA LEU A 362 8.32 5.44 11.32
C LEU A 362 9.41 5.02 10.32
N PHE A 363 10.27 4.07 10.69
CA PHE A 363 11.39 3.66 9.85
C PHE A 363 10.97 2.75 8.71
N LEU A 364 9.91 1.96 8.86
CA LEU A 364 9.32 1.18 7.78
C LEU A 364 8.88 2.10 6.63
N ASN A 365 8.19 3.17 6.96
CA ASN A 365 7.66 4.12 5.98
C ASN A 365 8.72 5.11 5.47
N ALA A 366 9.72 5.46 6.28
CA ALA A 366 10.85 6.30 5.84
C ALA A 366 11.82 5.58 4.89
N GLY A 367 11.91 4.28 4.97
CA GLY A 367 12.87 3.46 4.23
C GLY A 367 12.21 2.44 3.31
N PRO A 368 12.01 1.19 3.78
CA PRO A 368 11.58 0.07 2.94
C PRO A 368 10.31 0.35 2.13
N HIS A 369 9.26 0.85 2.76
CA HIS A 369 7.94 1.02 2.12
C HIS A 369 7.97 1.98 0.93
N LEU A 370 8.77 3.03 0.99
CA LEU A 370 8.94 3.96 -0.11
C LEU A 370 9.98 3.47 -1.13
N MET A 371 11.09 2.89 -0.66
CA MET A 371 12.21 2.53 -1.52
C MET A 371 11.91 1.30 -2.38
N THR A 372 11.19 0.30 -1.88
CA THR A 372 10.77 -0.88 -2.67
C THR A 372 9.91 -0.49 -3.87
N PHE A 373 9.16 0.60 -3.77
CA PHE A 373 8.36 1.16 -4.86
C PHE A 373 9.20 1.97 -5.86
N ILE A 374 10.20 2.70 -5.38
CA ILE A 374 11.02 3.63 -6.18
C ILE A 374 12.14 2.91 -6.94
N LEU A 375 12.75 1.88 -6.34
CA LEU A 375 13.93 1.23 -6.89
C LEU A 375 13.70 0.41 -8.16
N PRO A 376 12.64 -0.42 -8.30
CA PRO A 376 12.48 -1.27 -9.46
C PRO A 376 12.47 -0.52 -10.80
N PRO A 377 11.75 0.61 -10.96
CA PRO A 377 11.77 1.37 -12.22
C PRO A 377 13.15 1.94 -12.60
N GLN A 378 14.06 2.08 -11.63
CA GLN A 378 15.41 2.62 -11.86
C GLN A 378 16.44 1.53 -12.25
N ILE A 379 16.18 0.28 -11.87
CA ILE A 379 17.10 -0.85 -12.03
C ILE A 379 16.94 -1.52 -13.38
N TYR A 380 15.71 -1.65 -13.84
CA TYR A 380 15.41 -2.31 -15.09
C TYR A 380 15.55 -1.37 -16.29
N SER A 381 16.07 -1.90 -17.41
CA SER A 381 16.13 -1.15 -18.68
C SER A 381 14.70 -0.77 -19.14
N VAL A 382 14.60 0.19 -20.06
CA VAL A 382 13.29 0.68 -20.56
C VAL A 382 12.45 -0.49 -21.14
N ALA A 383 13.06 -1.49 -21.76
CA ALA A 383 12.38 -2.65 -22.32
C ALA A 383 11.89 -3.64 -21.25
N GLU A 384 12.62 -3.74 -20.13
CA GLU A 384 12.38 -4.69 -19.02
C GLU A 384 11.56 -4.09 -17.91
N ARG A 385 11.41 -2.76 -17.87
CA ARG A 385 10.90 -2.00 -16.69
C ARG A 385 9.51 -2.45 -16.27
N GLY A 386 8.60 -2.62 -17.20
CA GLY A 386 7.22 -3.04 -16.89
C GLY A 386 7.18 -4.44 -16.28
N ALA A 387 7.86 -5.41 -16.90
CA ALA A 387 7.90 -6.78 -16.41
C ALA A 387 8.67 -6.88 -15.08
N GLY A 388 9.80 -6.15 -14.94
CA GLY A 388 10.61 -6.16 -13.74
C GLY A 388 9.93 -5.52 -12.53
N ALA A 389 9.32 -4.36 -12.71
CA ALA A 389 8.57 -3.70 -11.64
C ALA A 389 7.30 -4.49 -11.26
N GLY A 390 6.61 -5.07 -12.25
CA GLY A 390 5.44 -5.93 -12.00
C GLY A 390 5.80 -7.20 -11.22
N LEU A 391 6.92 -7.85 -11.57
CA LEU A 391 7.41 -9.02 -10.85
C LEU A 391 7.81 -8.66 -9.41
N ALA A 392 8.50 -7.55 -9.20
CA ALA A 392 8.86 -7.08 -7.88
C ALA A 392 7.62 -6.77 -7.02
N ALA A 393 6.60 -6.11 -7.60
CA ALA A 393 5.34 -5.86 -6.90
C ALA A 393 4.58 -7.15 -6.55
N ALA A 394 4.65 -8.18 -7.41
CA ALA A 394 4.08 -9.50 -7.11
C ALA A 394 4.75 -10.14 -5.89
N PHE A 395 6.08 -10.07 -5.76
CA PHE A 395 6.79 -10.50 -4.55
C PHE A 395 6.32 -9.74 -3.31
N GLY A 396 6.15 -8.41 -3.41
CA GLY A 396 5.62 -7.60 -2.32
C GLY A 396 4.23 -8.05 -1.86
N LYS A 397 3.34 -8.37 -2.80
CA LYS A 397 2.00 -8.87 -2.47
C LYS A 397 2.01 -10.29 -1.91
N LEU A 398 2.91 -11.17 -2.40
CA LEU A 398 3.12 -12.50 -1.81
C LEU A 398 3.59 -12.39 -0.35
N GLY A 399 4.53 -11.47 -0.06
CA GLY A 399 4.97 -11.20 1.31
C GLY A 399 3.84 -10.69 2.19
N ALA A 400 3.00 -9.78 1.68
CA ALA A 400 1.84 -9.27 2.39
C ALA A 400 0.82 -10.37 2.73
N VAL A 401 0.47 -11.21 1.74
CA VAL A 401 -0.45 -12.35 1.95
C VAL A 401 0.14 -13.35 2.94
N ALA A 402 1.42 -13.68 2.81
CA ALA A 402 2.11 -14.59 3.73
C ALA A 402 2.13 -14.01 5.16
N GLY A 403 2.45 -12.73 5.34
CA GLY A 403 2.46 -12.08 6.64
C GLY A 403 1.10 -12.17 7.33
N VAL A 404 0.04 -11.79 6.62
CA VAL A 404 -1.32 -11.83 7.18
C VAL A 404 -1.80 -13.26 7.45
N LEU A 405 -1.45 -14.21 6.58
CA LEU A 405 -1.85 -15.61 6.74
C LEU A 405 -1.15 -16.27 7.94
N PHE A 406 0.15 -16.03 8.11
CA PHE A 406 0.96 -16.75 9.09
C PHE A 406 0.98 -16.12 10.49
N ILE A 407 0.70 -14.82 10.65
CA ILE A 407 0.74 -14.17 11.99
C ILE A 407 -0.20 -14.84 13.00
N PRO A 408 -1.47 -15.16 12.71
CA PRO A 408 -2.31 -15.86 13.68
C PRO A 408 -1.80 -17.27 14.04
N LEU A 409 -1.20 -17.97 13.09
CA LEU A 409 -0.57 -19.27 13.32
C LEU A 409 0.67 -19.15 14.21
N LEU A 410 1.50 -18.15 13.97
CA LEU A 410 2.67 -17.87 14.82
C LEU A 410 2.26 -17.48 16.25
N LEU A 411 1.16 -16.72 16.38
CA LEU A 411 0.58 -16.39 17.68
C LEU A 411 0.10 -17.66 18.42
N GLU A 412 -0.53 -18.60 17.71
CA GLU A 412 -0.98 -19.87 18.27
C GLU A 412 0.20 -20.76 18.69
N TRP A 413 1.28 -20.83 17.87
CA TRP A 413 2.41 -21.73 18.12
C TRP A 413 3.39 -21.23 19.19
N GLY A 414 3.59 -19.95 19.31
CA GLY A 414 4.62 -19.39 20.19
C GLY A 414 4.33 -17.99 20.73
N GLY A 415 3.07 -17.55 20.66
CA GLY A 415 2.65 -16.26 21.19
C GLY A 415 3.26 -15.07 20.45
N ALA A 416 3.06 -13.88 21.03
CA ALA A 416 3.57 -12.63 20.47
C ALA A 416 5.10 -12.60 20.34
N GLY A 417 5.82 -13.29 21.23
CA GLY A 417 7.28 -13.38 21.16
C GLY A 417 7.79 -14.01 19.87
N LEU A 418 7.15 -15.12 19.41
CA LEU A 418 7.53 -15.77 18.16
C LEU A 418 7.24 -14.88 16.96
N VAL A 419 6.09 -14.20 16.93
CA VAL A 419 5.76 -13.24 15.87
C VAL A 419 6.82 -12.17 15.74
N LEU A 420 7.23 -11.57 16.85
CA LEU A 420 8.24 -10.51 16.88
C LEU A 420 9.61 -11.02 16.42
N LEU A 421 10.06 -12.19 16.89
CA LEU A 421 11.33 -12.78 16.45
C LEU A 421 11.36 -13.08 14.96
N VAL A 422 10.29 -13.70 14.41
CA VAL A 422 10.18 -13.99 12.97
C VAL A 422 10.20 -12.68 12.19
N THR A 423 9.48 -11.67 12.64
CA THR A 423 9.41 -10.39 11.93
C THR A 423 10.74 -9.63 11.98
N VAL A 424 11.46 -9.66 13.10
CA VAL A 424 12.85 -9.15 13.19
C VAL A 424 13.73 -9.85 12.15
N GLY A 425 13.69 -11.20 12.09
CA GLY A 425 14.45 -11.99 11.12
C GLY A 425 14.14 -11.62 9.68
N VAL A 426 12.86 -11.41 9.34
CA VAL A 426 12.42 -10.98 8.01
C VAL A 426 12.98 -9.60 7.64
N HIS A 427 12.98 -8.63 8.59
CA HIS A 427 13.54 -7.30 8.32
C HIS A 427 15.08 -7.35 8.21
N LEU A 428 15.75 -8.17 8.98
CA LEU A 428 17.19 -8.41 8.83
C LEU A 428 17.52 -9.06 7.48
N LEU A 429 16.70 -10.01 7.01
CA LEU A 429 16.82 -10.57 5.66
C LEU A 429 16.66 -9.50 4.59
N GLY A 430 15.64 -8.63 4.70
CA GLY A 430 15.44 -7.49 3.81
C GLY A 430 16.65 -6.56 3.76
N ALA A 431 17.24 -6.25 4.93
CA ALA A 431 18.45 -5.45 5.04
C ALA A 431 19.66 -6.14 4.37
N LEU A 432 19.86 -7.43 4.65
CA LEU A 432 20.96 -8.22 4.11
C LEU A 432 20.91 -8.29 2.59
N VAL A 433 19.75 -8.66 2.02
CA VAL A 433 19.57 -8.76 0.57
C VAL A 433 19.77 -7.39 -0.09
N THR A 434 19.23 -6.33 0.51
CA THR A 434 19.42 -4.95 0.02
C THR A 434 20.90 -4.57 0.02
N PHE A 435 21.63 -4.86 1.09
CA PHE A 435 23.04 -4.50 1.23
C PHE A 435 23.93 -5.28 0.25
N VAL A 436 23.73 -6.60 0.14
CA VAL A 436 24.56 -7.50 -0.68
C VAL A 436 24.34 -7.24 -2.18
N PHE A 437 23.09 -7.24 -2.63
CA PHE A 437 22.75 -7.13 -4.04
C PHE A 437 22.64 -5.70 -4.55
N GLY A 438 22.30 -4.75 -3.69
CA GLY A 438 22.12 -3.35 -4.08
C GLY A 438 23.37 -2.72 -4.66
N ARG A 439 24.54 -3.05 -4.11
CA ARG A 439 25.83 -2.56 -4.62
C ARG A 439 26.19 -3.12 -6.00
N ALA A 440 25.75 -4.34 -6.29
CA ALA A 440 26.02 -5.01 -7.57
C ALA A 440 25.08 -4.50 -8.67
N VAL A 441 23.85 -4.10 -8.32
CA VAL A 441 22.79 -3.72 -9.26
C VAL A 441 22.77 -2.21 -9.53
N LEU A 442 23.09 -1.38 -8.53
CA LEU A 442 23.15 0.08 -8.64
C LEU A 442 24.53 0.60 -8.20
N PRO A 443 25.50 0.70 -9.10
CA PRO A 443 26.79 1.29 -8.77
C PRO A 443 26.66 2.78 -8.44
N ARG A 444 27.37 3.23 -7.40
CA ARG A 444 27.30 4.58 -6.78
C ARG A 444 27.31 5.78 -7.75
N ARG A 445 27.83 5.64 -8.98
CA ARG A 445 27.92 6.72 -9.98
C ARG A 445 26.58 7.10 -10.63
N ARG A 446 25.56 6.21 -10.62
CA ARG A 446 24.24 6.47 -11.24
C ARG A 446 23.23 7.13 -10.31
N GLU A 447 23.53 7.26 -9.03
CA GLU A 447 22.59 7.78 -8.02
C GLU A 447 22.90 9.21 -7.54
N ARG A 448 23.95 9.86 -8.01
CA ARG A 448 24.08 11.29 -7.73
C ARG A 448 22.99 12.01 -8.52
N PRO A 449 22.05 12.71 -7.84
CA PRO A 449 21.23 13.67 -8.54
C PRO A 449 22.17 14.62 -9.26
N GLU A 450 21.90 14.91 -10.54
CA GLU A 450 22.64 15.97 -11.23
C GLU A 450 22.58 17.23 -10.36
N PRO A 451 23.73 17.92 -10.12
CA PRO A 451 23.72 19.16 -9.37
C PRO A 451 22.75 20.10 -10.06
N ARG A 452 21.86 20.71 -9.28
CA ARG A 452 20.98 21.77 -9.74
C ARG A 452 21.86 22.79 -10.48
N ARG A 453 21.71 22.87 -11.79
CA ARG A 453 22.10 24.09 -12.50
C ARG A 453 20.99 25.07 -12.16
N ASP A 454 21.36 26.02 -11.30
CA ASP A 454 20.55 27.17 -10.93
C ASP A 454 20.22 28.00 -12.17
#